data_bf6941814785a176ffc0996559471cdc
#
_entry.id   bf6941814785a176ffc0996559471cdc
#
_cell.length_a   1.000
_cell.length_b   1.000
_cell.length_c   1.000
_cell.angle_alpha   90.00
_cell.angle_beta   90.00
_cell.angle_gamma   90.00
#
_symmetry.space_group_name_H-M   'P 1'
#
loop_
_entity.id
_entity.type
_entity.pdbx_description
1 polymer ?
#
loop_
_entity_poly.entity_id
_entity_poly.type
_entity_poly.pdbx_seq_one_letter_code
_entity_poly.pdbx_strand_id
1 'polypeptide(L)'
;VPADNSLLNYIPLYYNLGETEKANALAKELAVNNYQTLKYIHSLAPEDVQRGDIMQDEKLSMNVIRFLLAYITQAGQTELAQEISNMVESIYNPTAVHPYRPEVQKKIDTSGSQS
;
A
#
# COMPACT_ATOMS: atom_id res chain seq x y z
N VAL A 1 -6.74 4.89 14.65
CA VAL A 1 -6.78 6.28 14.19
C VAL A 1 -6.61 6.30 12.67
N PRO A 2 -7.55 6.92 11.95
CA PRO A 2 -7.44 6.96 10.49
C PRO A 2 -6.24 7.80 10.05
N ALA A 3 -5.67 7.44 8.91
CA ALA A 3 -4.56 8.18 8.34
C ALA A 3 -5.02 9.55 7.84
N ASP A 4 -4.12 10.52 7.87
CA ASP A 4 -4.38 11.84 7.29
C ASP A 4 -4.16 11.77 5.79
N ASN A 5 -5.24 11.88 5.03
CA ASN A 5 -5.23 11.77 3.57
C ASN A 5 -5.50 13.11 2.88
N SER A 6 -5.36 14.22 3.60
CA SER A 6 -5.72 15.54 3.08
C SER A 6 -4.91 15.95 1.84
N LEU A 7 -3.71 15.39 1.67
CA LEU A 7 -2.83 15.74 0.56
C LEU A 7 -2.95 14.78 -0.64
N LEU A 8 -3.87 13.82 -0.59
CA LEU A 8 -3.99 12.82 -1.65
C LEU A 8 -4.11 13.43 -3.03
N ASN A 9 -4.93 14.47 -3.17
CA ASN A 9 -5.21 15.07 -4.47
C ASN A 9 -4.06 15.90 -5.03
N TYR A 10 -3.03 16.19 -4.24
CA TYR A 10 -1.83 16.85 -4.74
C TYR A 10 -0.95 15.93 -5.58
N ILE A 11 -1.09 14.63 -5.42
CA ILE A 11 -0.24 13.68 -6.12
C ILE A 11 -0.38 13.78 -7.65
N PRO A 12 -1.60 13.73 -8.22
CA PRO A 12 -1.72 13.89 -9.66
C PRO A 12 -1.27 15.28 -10.13
N LEU A 13 -1.42 16.31 -9.30
CA LEU A 13 -0.95 17.64 -9.64
C LEU A 13 0.56 17.69 -9.77
N TYR A 14 1.27 17.06 -8.82
CA TYR A 14 2.73 17.00 -8.87
C TYR A 14 3.21 16.24 -10.11
N TYR A 15 2.56 15.14 -10.45
CA TYR A 15 2.91 14.41 -11.67
C TYR A 15 2.69 15.27 -12.92
N ASN A 16 1.59 16.00 -12.97
CA ASN A 16 1.31 16.87 -14.12
C ASN A 16 2.30 18.00 -14.25
N LEU A 17 2.88 18.46 -13.13
CA LEU A 17 3.89 19.51 -13.14
C LEU A 17 5.30 18.97 -13.42
N GLY A 18 5.45 17.67 -13.59
CA GLY A 18 6.74 17.05 -13.81
C GLY A 18 7.54 16.84 -12.54
N GLU A 19 6.93 17.07 -11.37
CA GLU A 19 7.58 16.86 -10.07
C GLU A 19 7.40 15.41 -9.62
N THR A 20 7.96 14.49 -10.40
CA THR A 20 7.75 13.06 -10.22
C THR A 20 8.27 12.55 -8.88
N GLU A 21 9.47 12.97 -8.46
CA GLU A 21 10.02 12.51 -7.19
C GLU A 21 9.19 12.97 -6.01
N LYS A 22 8.69 14.20 -6.07
CA LYS A 22 7.84 14.75 -5.02
C LYS A 22 6.51 14.00 -4.94
N ALA A 23 5.92 13.71 -6.09
CA ALA A 23 4.70 12.92 -6.16
C ALA A 23 4.93 11.52 -5.59
N ASN A 24 6.02 10.87 -5.99
CA ASN A 24 6.35 9.52 -5.51
C ASN A 24 6.54 9.50 -3.99
N ALA A 25 7.24 10.50 -3.45
CA ALA A 25 7.50 10.57 -2.02
C ALA A 25 6.18 10.73 -1.23
N LEU A 26 5.31 11.61 -1.69
CA LEU A 26 4.01 11.81 -1.04
C LEU A 26 3.14 10.57 -1.15
N ALA A 27 3.12 9.94 -2.32
CA ALA A 27 2.35 8.71 -2.54
C ALA A 27 2.82 7.60 -1.59
N LYS A 28 4.13 7.43 -1.46
CA LYS A 28 4.68 6.42 -0.57
C LYS A 28 4.34 6.70 0.89
N GLU A 29 4.42 7.96 1.31
CA GLU A 29 4.06 8.36 2.67
C GLU A 29 2.60 8.00 2.97
N LEU A 30 1.68 8.39 2.08
CA LEU A 30 0.26 8.09 2.26
C LEU A 30 -0.01 6.59 2.21
N ALA A 31 0.70 5.87 1.34
CA ALA A 31 0.56 4.42 1.26
C ALA A 31 0.97 3.74 2.57
N VAL A 32 2.09 4.15 3.15
CA VAL A 32 2.56 3.59 4.42
C VAL A 32 1.57 3.90 5.54
N ASN A 33 1.07 5.12 5.60
CA ASN A 33 0.13 5.51 6.64
C ASN A 33 -1.18 4.71 6.56
N ASN A 34 -1.71 4.53 5.37
CA ASN A 34 -2.94 3.75 5.17
C ASN A 34 -2.68 2.25 5.37
N TYR A 35 -1.52 1.76 4.97
CA TYR A 35 -1.11 0.40 5.24
C TYR A 35 -1.10 0.11 6.75
N GLN A 36 -0.56 1.03 7.55
CA GLN A 36 -0.52 0.84 9.00
C GLN A 36 -1.93 0.78 9.59
N THR A 37 -2.84 1.61 9.09
CA THR A 37 -4.25 1.56 9.50
C THR A 37 -4.86 0.19 9.17
N LEU A 38 -4.66 -0.29 7.94
CA LEU A 38 -5.20 -1.58 7.52
C LEU A 38 -4.59 -2.73 8.32
N LYS A 39 -3.29 -2.67 8.56
CA LYS A 39 -2.60 -3.70 9.35
C LYS A 39 -3.16 -3.76 10.77
N TYR A 40 -3.38 -2.61 11.39
CA TYR A 40 -3.97 -2.55 12.71
C TYR A 40 -5.37 -3.17 12.72
N ILE A 41 -6.23 -2.77 11.77
CA ILE A 41 -7.59 -3.27 11.68
C ILE A 41 -7.60 -4.78 11.48
N HIS A 42 -6.69 -5.28 10.64
CA HIS A 42 -6.60 -6.71 10.37
C HIS A 42 -6.15 -7.51 11.60
N SER A 43 -5.52 -6.86 12.57
CA SER A 43 -5.10 -7.49 13.82
C SER A 43 -6.20 -7.56 14.88
N LEU A 44 -7.33 -6.87 14.67
CA LEU A 44 -8.43 -6.83 15.63
C LEU A 44 -9.25 -8.11 15.61
N ALA A 45 -9.93 -8.38 16.74
CA ALA A 45 -10.88 -9.47 16.79
C ALA A 45 -12.07 -9.19 15.86
N PRO A 46 -12.70 -10.25 15.29
CA PRO A 46 -13.79 -10.05 14.33
C PRO A 46 -14.94 -9.17 14.86
N GLU A 47 -15.28 -9.31 16.13
CA GLU A 47 -16.34 -8.50 16.74
C GLU A 47 -15.98 -7.02 16.82
N ASP A 48 -14.70 -6.71 16.97
CA ASP A 48 -14.24 -5.31 17.00
C ASP A 48 -14.21 -4.70 15.60
N VAL A 49 -13.89 -5.51 14.59
CA VAL A 49 -13.88 -5.04 13.21
C VAL A 49 -15.27 -4.65 12.73
N GLN A 50 -16.30 -5.29 13.25
CA GLN A 50 -17.67 -5.03 12.82
C GLN A 50 -18.25 -3.72 13.33
N ARG A 51 -17.53 -2.98 14.17
CA ARG A 51 -17.95 -1.65 14.57
C ARG A 51 -17.94 -0.72 13.37
N GLY A 52 -18.98 0.12 13.25
CA GLY A 52 -19.17 0.93 12.06
C GLY A 52 -18.02 1.88 11.73
N ASP A 53 -17.40 2.49 12.75
CA ASP A 53 -16.28 3.39 12.56
C ASP A 53 -15.04 2.65 12.03
N ILE A 54 -14.78 1.45 12.54
CA ILE A 54 -13.66 0.64 12.08
C ILE A 54 -13.86 0.20 10.62
N MET A 55 -15.08 -0.24 10.29
CA MET A 55 -15.39 -0.64 8.92
C MET A 55 -15.26 0.53 7.95
N GLN A 56 -15.65 1.72 8.37
CA GLN A 56 -15.51 2.92 7.56
C GLN A 56 -14.05 3.29 7.34
N ASP A 57 -13.24 3.18 8.39
CA ASP A 57 -11.80 3.45 8.30
C ASP A 57 -11.12 2.47 7.34
N GLU A 58 -11.51 1.20 7.38
CA GLU A 58 -10.98 0.21 6.46
C GLU A 58 -11.32 0.55 5.01
N LYS A 59 -12.59 0.88 4.75
CA LYS A 59 -13.03 1.25 3.41
C LYS A 59 -12.29 2.49 2.90
N LEU A 60 -12.15 3.49 3.75
CA LEU A 60 -11.44 4.71 3.38
C LEU A 60 -10.00 4.42 3.03
N SER A 61 -9.29 3.68 3.89
CA SER A 61 -7.89 3.34 3.64
C SER A 61 -7.71 2.52 2.37
N MET A 62 -8.59 1.55 2.12
CA MET A 62 -8.56 0.76 0.89
C MET A 62 -8.80 1.63 -0.34
N ASN A 63 -9.74 2.57 -0.26
CA ASN A 63 -10.00 3.49 -1.36
C ASN A 63 -8.81 4.40 -1.64
N VAL A 64 -8.17 4.91 -0.60
CA VAL A 64 -6.97 5.73 -0.76
C VAL A 64 -5.87 4.92 -1.47
N ILE A 65 -5.64 3.68 -1.05
CA ILE A 65 -4.67 2.82 -1.72
C ILE A 65 -5.00 2.67 -3.21
N ARG A 66 -6.28 2.46 -3.54
CA ARG A 66 -6.70 2.34 -4.95
C ARG A 66 -6.43 3.62 -5.74
N PHE A 67 -6.73 4.79 -5.15
CA PHE A 67 -6.43 6.06 -5.80
C PHE A 67 -4.94 6.26 -5.99
N LEU A 68 -4.14 5.93 -4.98
CA LEU A 68 -2.69 6.02 -5.08
C LEU A 68 -2.16 5.15 -6.22
N LEU A 69 -2.61 3.91 -6.29
CA LEU A 69 -2.18 3.00 -7.34
C LEU A 69 -2.58 3.50 -8.73
N ALA A 70 -3.78 4.07 -8.84
CA ALA A 70 -4.23 4.64 -10.11
C ALA A 70 -3.34 5.82 -10.54
N TYR A 71 -3.08 6.75 -9.63
CA TYR A 71 -2.27 7.93 -9.93
C TYR A 71 -0.84 7.54 -10.31
N ILE A 72 -0.26 6.62 -9.55
CA ILE A 72 1.13 6.18 -9.74
C ILE A 72 1.26 5.41 -11.06
N THR A 73 0.30 4.55 -11.36
CA THR A 73 0.28 3.77 -12.60
C THR A 73 0.12 4.68 -13.81
N GLN A 74 -0.77 5.66 -13.75
CA GLN A 74 -0.97 6.61 -14.82
C GLN A 74 0.28 7.44 -15.09
N ALA A 75 1.09 7.67 -14.07
CA ALA A 75 2.34 8.40 -14.20
C ALA A 75 3.49 7.51 -14.68
N GLY A 76 3.23 6.23 -14.94
CA GLY A 76 4.26 5.31 -15.41
C GLY A 76 5.21 4.81 -14.35
N GLN A 77 4.91 5.04 -13.08
CA GLN A 77 5.77 4.67 -11.96
C GLN A 77 5.45 3.24 -11.51
N THR A 78 5.71 2.27 -12.37
CA THR A 78 5.28 0.88 -12.18
C THR A 78 5.96 0.20 -11.00
N GLU A 79 7.23 0.51 -10.73
CA GLU A 79 7.94 -0.07 -9.60
C GLU A 79 7.33 0.35 -8.27
N LEU A 80 7.01 1.63 -8.14
CA LEU A 80 6.38 2.14 -6.93
C LEU A 80 4.99 1.55 -6.75
N ALA A 81 4.21 1.47 -7.83
CA ALA A 81 2.89 0.86 -7.80
C ALA A 81 2.96 -0.59 -7.29
N GLN A 82 3.93 -1.34 -7.81
CA GLN A 82 4.08 -2.73 -7.40
C GLN A 82 4.56 -2.84 -5.95
N GLU A 83 5.46 -1.97 -5.53
CA GLU A 83 5.93 -1.93 -4.14
C GLU A 83 4.77 -1.72 -3.18
N ILE A 84 3.89 -0.76 -3.48
CA ILE A 84 2.72 -0.47 -2.65
C ILE A 84 1.73 -1.64 -2.68
N SER A 85 1.47 -2.21 -3.85
CA SER A 85 0.59 -3.38 -3.96
C SER A 85 1.08 -4.55 -3.12
N ASN A 86 2.38 -4.83 -3.19
CA ASN A 86 2.97 -5.93 -2.43
C ASN A 86 2.87 -5.68 -0.92
N MET A 87 3.11 -4.43 -0.51
CA MET A 87 3.02 -4.07 0.90
C MET A 87 1.61 -4.30 1.45
N VAL A 88 0.59 -3.85 0.73
CA VAL A 88 -0.79 -4.01 1.16
C VAL A 88 -1.22 -5.47 1.09
N GLU A 89 -0.83 -6.18 0.03
CA GLU A 89 -1.17 -7.59 -0.12
C GLU A 89 -0.62 -8.43 1.03
N SER A 90 0.52 -8.06 1.60
CA SER A 90 1.13 -8.81 2.70
C SER A 90 0.23 -8.89 3.93
N ILE A 91 -0.73 -7.96 4.09
CA ILE A 91 -1.70 -8.00 5.17
C ILE A 91 -2.68 -9.16 4.98
N TYR A 92 -3.14 -9.35 3.75
CA TYR A 92 -4.21 -10.30 3.43
C TYR A 92 -3.67 -11.66 3.01
N ASN A 93 -2.41 -11.70 2.58
CA ASN A 93 -1.77 -12.92 2.12
C ASN A 93 -0.30 -12.93 2.55
N PRO A 94 -0.04 -13.16 3.85
CA PRO A 94 1.33 -13.04 4.38
C PRO A 94 2.29 -14.09 3.84
N THR A 95 1.80 -15.13 3.17
CA THR A 95 2.64 -16.15 2.55
C THR A 95 2.96 -15.86 1.09
N ALA A 96 2.42 -14.76 0.54
CA ALA A 96 2.66 -14.41 -0.85
C ALA A 96 4.12 -14.02 -1.09
N VAL A 97 4.64 -14.38 -2.26
CA VAL A 97 5.97 -14.01 -2.70
C VAL A 97 5.89 -12.65 -3.37
N HIS A 98 6.77 -11.73 -2.97
CA HIS A 98 6.77 -10.37 -3.50
C HIS A 98 8.00 -10.15 -4.38
N PRO A 99 7.84 -10.08 -5.71
CA PRO A 99 8.98 -10.02 -6.63
C PRO A 99 9.86 -8.77 -6.47
N TYR A 100 9.34 -7.73 -5.78
CA TYR A 100 10.09 -6.50 -5.55
C TYR A 100 10.90 -6.52 -4.26
N ARG A 101 11.00 -7.68 -3.60
CA ARG A 101 11.83 -7.86 -2.42
C ARG A 101 12.94 -8.86 -2.76
N PRO A 102 14.05 -8.40 -3.31
CA PRO A 102 15.11 -9.30 -3.77
C PRO A 102 15.61 -10.25 -2.70
N GLU A 103 15.66 -9.80 -1.43
CA GLU A 103 16.10 -10.63 -0.32
C GLU A 103 15.12 -11.77 -0.05
N VAL A 104 13.83 -11.49 -0.09
CA VAL A 104 12.79 -12.49 0.12
C VAL A 104 12.82 -13.49 -1.04
N GLN A 105 12.90 -12.99 -2.28
CA GLN A 105 12.94 -13.84 -3.45
C GLN A 105 14.17 -14.75 -3.42
N LYS A 106 15.31 -14.22 -3.01
CA LYS A 106 16.54 -14.99 -2.91
C LYS A 106 16.42 -16.13 -1.90
N LYS A 107 15.81 -15.87 -0.76
CA LYS A 107 15.58 -16.90 0.27
C LYS A 107 14.67 -18.01 -0.24
N ILE A 108 13.63 -17.64 -0.97
CA ILE A 108 12.67 -18.60 -1.51
C ILE A 108 13.35 -19.47 -2.57
N ASP A 109 14.14 -18.89 -3.45
CA ASP A 109 14.87 -19.61 -4.47
C ASP A 109 15.85 -20.62 -3.85
N THR A 110 16.54 -20.19 -2.79
CA THR A 110 17.47 -21.06 -2.07
C THR A 110 16.73 -22.21 -1.39
N SER A 111 15.61 -21.93 -0.75
CA SER A 111 14.78 -22.96 -0.10
C SER A 111 14.22 -23.92 -1.13
N GLY A 112 13.75 -23.40 -2.27
CA GLY A 112 13.23 -24.23 -3.35
C GLY A 112 14.26 -25.17 -3.94
N SER A 113 15.49 -24.72 -4.07
CA SER A 113 16.58 -25.53 -4.60
C SER A 113 17.03 -26.62 -3.63
N GLN A 114 16.73 -26.48 -2.35
CA GLN A 114 17.07 -27.47 -1.33
C GLN A 114 15.97 -28.51 -1.14
N SER A 115 14.83 -28.25 -1.64
CA SER A 115 13.72 -29.16 -1.53
C SER A 115 13.56 -29.98 -2.80
#